data_b124886b2926315495fdda59c2125772
#
_entry.id   b124886b2926315495fdda59c2125772
#
_cell.length_a   1.000
_cell.length_b   1.000
_cell.length_c   1.000
_cell.angle_alpha   90.00
_cell.angle_beta   90.00
_cell.angle_gamma   90.00
#
_symmetry.space_group_name_H-M   'P 1'
#
loop_
_entity.id
_entity.type
_entity.pdbx_description
1 polymer ?
#
loop_
_entity_poly.entity_id
_entity_poly.type
_entity_poly.pdbx_seq_one_letter_code
_entity_poly.pdbx_strand_id
1 'polypeptide(L)'
;MYSIFDIFKVSIGPSSSHTMGPMVAAKHFRDLVSQRGDINRVQAKLYGSLAYTGKAHGSDKGIMLGLEGFSPSSVSTKEIKSTITKIKRHKSIKVLEDSRIPFDIDRDITYDTKTAPKGHSNTLEIVAFKDSKKVISRTYQSIGGGFIRVKGERKRFALPKESPYEFDSCDELLDLCKKTKLNIHELTLENELADTKKTVLRKKILDIWSVMDECIVNGLSTEGILEGGLNVKRRASKIYKTLTKSRKKDPLKAMDFIDVYAMAVNEENASGGKLVTAPTNGAAGIIPAVIRYYLEFTRGANKEGIIRFLLTAGSIGILYKKNASISGAEVGCQGEVGVACSMAAGGLVSALGGSNKEVEGAAEIAMEHNLGLTCDPIKGLVQIPCIERNAMGAVKSINAARLSMLSKGTQKVTLDQVIKTMMDTGKDMQDIYKETAKGGLAVNVVEC
;
A
#
# COMPACT_ATOMS: atom_id res chain seq x y z
N MET A 1 15.42 13.35 -0.65
CA MET A 1 13.98 13.23 -0.28
C MET A 1 13.42 11.91 -0.81
N TYR A 2 12.26 11.39 -0.33
CA TYR A 2 11.56 10.28 -1.01
C TYR A 2 10.98 10.75 -2.33
N SER A 3 10.92 9.85 -3.32
CA SER A 3 10.18 10.06 -4.57
C SER A 3 8.70 9.69 -4.40
N ILE A 4 7.82 10.27 -5.22
CA ILE A 4 6.42 9.82 -5.31
C ILE A 4 6.33 8.34 -5.71
N PHE A 5 7.31 7.83 -6.45
CA PHE A 5 7.40 6.40 -6.82
C PHE A 5 7.82 5.50 -5.65
N ASP A 6 8.25 6.07 -4.53
CA ASP A 6 8.39 5.33 -3.27
C ASP A 6 7.04 5.14 -2.57
N ILE A 7 6.08 6.03 -2.83
CA ILE A 7 4.72 5.95 -2.30
C ILE A 7 3.81 5.13 -3.23
N PHE A 8 3.91 5.37 -4.55
CA PHE A 8 3.16 4.64 -5.56
C PHE A 8 4.02 3.55 -6.20
N LYS A 9 3.82 2.30 -5.80
CA LYS A 9 4.57 1.16 -6.33
C LYS A 9 3.63 0.14 -6.95
N VAL A 10 3.97 -0.32 -8.17
CA VAL A 10 3.31 -1.50 -8.72
C VAL A 10 3.60 -2.70 -7.83
N SER A 11 2.56 -3.40 -7.41
CA SER A 11 2.59 -4.45 -6.40
C SER A 11 1.63 -5.58 -6.73
N ILE A 12 1.67 -6.60 -5.87
CA ILE A 12 0.71 -7.71 -5.86
C ILE A 12 0.03 -7.77 -4.49
N GLY A 13 -1.24 -8.18 -4.50
CA GLY A 13 -1.99 -8.37 -3.26
C GLY A 13 -1.51 -9.56 -2.41
N PRO A 14 -2.04 -9.68 -1.19
CA PRO A 14 -3.01 -8.77 -0.59
C PRO A 14 -2.39 -7.66 0.29
N SER A 15 -1.10 -7.74 0.73
CA SER A 15 -0.56 -6.83 1.73
C SER A 15 0.81 -6.27 1.36
N SER A 16 0.99 -4.95 1.47
CA SER A 16 2.30 -4.32 1.24
C SER A 16 3.31 -4.65 2.35
N SER A 17 2.87 -4.80 3.59
CA SER A 17 3.74 -5.14 4.73
C SER A 17 3.98 -6.64 4.87
N HIS A 18 2.98 -7.48 4.59
CA HIS A 18 3.02 -8.92 4.83
C HIS A 18 3.27 -9.77 3.57
N THR A 19 3.04 -9.26 2.37
CA THR A 19 3.34 -9.95 1.11
C THR A 19 4.53 -9.32 0.40
N MET A 20 4.40 -8.03 0.04
CA MET A 20 5.40 -7.29 -0.74
C MET A 20 6.72 -7.13 0.04
N GLY A 21 6.66 -6.72 1.32
CA GLY A 21 7.85 -6.55 2.16
C GLY A 21 8.66 -7.84 2.30
N PRO A 22 8.08 -8.98 2.70
CA PRO A 22 8.72 -10.27 2.70
C PRO A 22 9.25 -10.71 1.32
N MET A 23 8.55 -10.40 0.22
CA MET A 23 9.05 -10.68 -1.14
C MET A 23 10.31 -9.89 -1.47
N VAL A 24 10.33 -8.59 -1.16
CA VAL A 24 11.50 -7.72 -1.36
C VAL A 24 12.68 -8.19 -0.48
N ALA A 25 12.41 -8.56 0.77
CA ALA A 25 13.42 -9.09 1.69
C ALA A 25 14.02 -10.41 1.19
N ALA A 26 13.17 -11.31 0.72
CA ALA A 26 13.58 -12.61 0.19
C ALA A 26 14.36 -12.47 -1.11
N LYS A 27 13.96 -11.55 -2.00
CA LYS A 27 14.73 -11.24 -3.21
C LYS A 27 16.11 -10.66 -2.86
N HIS A 28 16.16 -9.69 -1.95
CA HIS A 28 17.44 -9.14 -1.50
C HIS A 28 18.34 -10.25 -0.92
N PHE A 29 17.80 -11.15 -0.10
CA PHE A 29 18.56 -12.28 0.45
C PHE A 29 19.06 -13.20 -0.66
N ARG A 30 18.21 -13.54 -1.63
CA ARG A 30 18.58 -14.33 -2.81
C ARG A 30 19.75 -13.69 -3.58
N ASP A 31 19.66 -12.37 -3.84
CA ASP A 31 20.70 -11.65 -4.58
C ASP A 31 22.07 -11.67 -3.83
N LEU A 32 22.06 -11.79 -2.49
CA LEU A 32 23.28 -11.98 -1.68
C LEU A 32 23.88 -13.38 -1.80
N VAL A 33 23.09 -14.39 -2.11
CA VAL A 33 23.51 -15.78 -2.06
C VAL A 33 23.46 -16.53 -3.39
N SER A 34 22.90 -15.94 -4.43
CA SER A 34 22.59 -16.59 -5.71
C SER A 34 23.82 -17.19 -6.42
N GLN A 35 24.98 -16.57 -6.27
CA GLN A 35 26.25 -17.01 -6.87
C GLN A 35 27.07 -17.97 -5.96
N ARG A 36 26.55 -18.31 -4.79
CA ARG A 36 27.23 -19.18 -3.82
C ARG A 36 26.92 -20.65 -4.10
N GLY A 37 27.90 -21.41 -4.60
CA GLY A 37 27.77 -22.85 -4.84
C GLY A 37 27.74 -23.72 -3.58
N ASP A 38 27.92 -23.10 -2.38
CA ASP A 38 28.06 -23.81 -1.10
C ASP A 38 26.77 -23.86 -0.27
N ILE A 39 25.61 -23.49 -0.85
CA ILE A 39 24.32 -23.46 -0.16
C ILE A 39 23.41 -24.57 -0.69
N ASN A 40 22.84 -25.36 0.22
CA ASN A 40 21.92 -26.44 -0.11
C ASN A 40 20.58 -26.39 0.64
N ARG A 41 20.38 -25.40 1.53
CA ARG A 41 19.11 -25.17 2.24
C ARG A 41 18.93 -23.70 2.59
N VAL A 42 17.67 -23.24 2.52
CA VAL A 42 17.26 -21.90 2.95
C VAL A 42 16.03 -22.04 3.86
N GLN A 43 15.98 -21.23 4.92
CA GLN A 43 14.83 -21.13 5.83
C GLN A 43 14.45 -19.68 6.07
N ALA A 44 13.16 -19.44 6.28
CA ALA A 44 12.61 -18.16 6.70
C ALA A 44 11.82 -18.33 8.01
N LYS A 45 12.06 -17.45 8.98
CA LYS A 45 11.35 -17.43 10.25
C LYS A 45 10.70 -16.06 10.44
N LEU A 46 9.39 -16.05 10.65
CA LEU A 46 8.55 -14.85 10.80
C LEU A 46 8.22 -14.63 12.27
N TYR A 47 8.17 -13.36 12.69
CA TYR A 47 7.92 -12.94 14.06
C TYR A 47 6.85 -11.86 14.13
N GLY A 48 6.25 -11.65 15.32
CA GLY A 48 5.29 -10.60 15.60
C GLY A 48 4.07 -10.66 14.68
N SER A 49 3.65 -9.54 14.12
CA SER A 49 2.48 -9.48 13.24
C SER A 49 2.63 -10.39 12.01
N LEU A 50 3.83 -10.51 11.43
CA LEU A 50 4.10 -11.46 10.34
C LEU A 50 3.87 -12.93 10.76
N ALA A 51 4.06 -13.27 12.02
CA ALA A 51 3.79 -14.63 12.50
C ALA A 51 2.30 -14.86 12.73
N TYR A 52 1.55 -13.85 13.21
CA TYR A 52 0.12 -14.00 13.51
C TYR A 52 -0.76 -13.99 12.25
N THR A 53 -0.50 -13.08 11.32
CA THR A 53 -1.36 -12.85 10.16
C THR A 53 -0.70 -13.17 8.82
N GLY A 54 0.61 -13.44 8.80
CA GLY A 54 1.40 -13.59 7.58
C GLY A 54 0.92 -14.70 6.64
N LYS A 55 0.41 -15.82 7.17
CA LYS A 55 -0.15 -16.90 6.34
C LYS A 55 -1.42 -16.43 5.61
N ALA A 56 -2.30 -15.73 6.31
CA ALA A 56 -3.51 -15.13 5.73
C ALA A 56 -3.21 -14.04 4.71
N HIS A 57 -2.12 -13.29 4.93
CA HIS A 57 -1.64 -12.24 4.03
C HIS A 57 -0.65 -12.74 2.96
N GLY A 58 -0.44 -14.06 2.82
CA GLY A 58 0.45 -14.62 1.79
C GLY A 58 1.92 -14.28 1.96
N SER A 59 2.43 -14.15 3.20
CA SER A 59 3.87 -13.94 3.44
C SER A 59 4.72 -15.07 2.90
N ASP A 60 4.23 -16.31 2.99
CA ASP A 60 4.85 -17.49 2.38
C ASP A 60 4.95 -17.36 0.86
N LYS A 61 3.86 -16.91 0.20
CA LYS A 61 3.84 -16.65 -1.24
C LYS A 61 4.88 -15.58 -1.61
N GLY A 62 4.92 -14.47 -0.86
CA GLY A 62 5.93 -13.41 -1.06
C GLY A 62 7.37 -13.92 -0.92
N ILE A 63 7.66 -14.67 0.14
CA ILE A 63 8.99 -15.25 0.38
C ILE A 63 9.39 -16.18 -0.77
N MET A 64 8.51 -17.09 -1.17
CA MET A 64 8.78 -18.00 -2.30
C MET A 64 9.11 -17.27 -3.58
N LEU A 65 8.30 -16.27 -3.95
CA LEU A 65 8.50 -15.48 -5.16
C LEU A 65 9.80 -14.67 -5.12
N GLY A 66 10.12 -14.07 -3.97
CA GLY A 66 11.36 -13.34 -3.77
C GLY A 66 12.60 -14.23 -3.87
N LEU A 67 12.57 -15.43 -3.27
CA LEU A 67 13.63 -16.42 -3.37
C LEU A 67 13.80 -16.98 -4.80
N GLU A 68 12.73 -17.04 -5.62
CA GLU A 68 12.79 -17.35 -7.07
C GLU A 68 13.36 -16.18 -7.89
N GLY A 69 13.54 -14.99 -7.29
CA GLY A 69 14.12 -13.81 -7.94
C GLY A 69 13.12 -12.81 -8.50
N PHE A 70 11.82 -13.03 -8.31
CA PHE A 70 10.82 -12.07 -8.73
C PHE A 70 10.80 -10.82 -7.86
N SER A 71 10.50 -9.67 -8.48
CA SER A 71 10.15 -8.45 -7.76
C SER A 71 8.63 -8.19 -7.86
N PRO A 72 8.04 -7.46 -6.91
CA PRO A 72 6.60 -7.15 -6.94
C PRO A 72 6.14 -6.46 -8.24
N SER A 73 7.00 -5.63 -8.84
CA SER A 73 6.69 -4.88 -10.06
C SER A 73 6.80 -5.70 -11.35
N SER A 74 7.64 -6.76 -11.35
CA SER A 74 7.96 -7.52 -12.57
C SER A 74 7.11 -8.78 -12.73
N VAL A 75 6.54 -9.32 -11.63
CA VAL A 75 5.80 -10.58 -11.68
C VAL A 75 4.37 -10.38 -12.19
N SER A 76 3.91 -11.26 -13.05
CA SER A 76 2.52 -11.33 -13.51
C SER A 76 1.68 -12.29 -12.66
N THR A 77 0.37 -12.11 -12.62
CA THR A 77 -0.57 -13.00 -11.90
C THR A 77 -0.45 -14.47 -12.35
N LYS A 78 -0.16 -14.70 -13.66
CA LYS A 78 0.05 -16.04 -14.21
C LYS A 78 1.33 -16.67 -13.68
N GLU A 79 2.42 -15.90 -13.62
CA GLU A 79 3.71 -16.37 -13.09
C GLU A 79 3.62 -16.67 -11.59
N ILE A 80 2.90 -15.86 -10.81
CA ILE A 80 2.66 -16.10 -9.38
C ILE A 80 2.07 -17.51 -9.18
N LYS A 81 0.94 -17.79 -9.83
CA LYS A 81 0.23 -19.07 -9.69
C LYS A 81 1.09 -20.26 -10.14
N SER A 82 1.72 -20.14 -11.30
CA SER A 82 2.55 -21.23 -11.85
C SER A 82 3.78 -21.50 -11.01
N THR A 83 4.47 -20.48 -10.53
CA THR A 83 5.69 -20.60 -9.71
C THR A 83 5.38 -21.23 -8.35
N ILE A 84 4.34 -20.75 -7.66
CA ILE A 84 3.94 -21.33 -6.37
C ILE A 84 3.53 -22.79 -6.53
N THR A 85 2.76 -23.13 -7.56
CA THR A 85 2.37 -24.52 -7.87
C THR A 85 3.59 -25.39 -8.11
N LYS A 86 4.57 -24.88 -8.90
CA LYS A 86 5.82 -25.60 -9.20
C LYS A 86 6.63 -25.87 -7.95
N ILE A 87 6.81 -24.87 -7.06
CA ILE A 87 7.55 -25.03 -5.80
C ILE A 87 6.87 -26.09 -4.92
N LYS A 88 5.56 -26.00 -4.73
CA LYS A 88 4.78 -26.95 -3.92
C LYS A 88 4.88 -28.37 -4.45
N ARG A 89 4.74 -28.55 -5.77
CA ARG A 89 4.78 -29.89 -6.41
C ARG A 89 6.16 -30.54 -6.36
N HIS A 90 7.22 -29.76 -6.63
CA HIS A 90 8.57 -30.30 -6.73
C HIS A 90 9.39 -30.19 -5.43
N LYS A 91 8.83 -29.57 -4.39
CA LYS A 91 9.52 -29.31 -3.11
C LYS A 91 10.94 -28.76 -3.31
N SER A 92 11.07 -27.82 -4.22
CA SER A 92 12.36 -27.20 -4.57
C SER A 92 12.19 -25.75 -4.99
N ILE A 93 13.24 -24.93 -4.74
CA ILE A 93 13.24 -23.49 -5.01
C ILE A 93 14.53 -23.05 -5.70
N LYS A 94 14.47 -22.08 -6.61
CA LYS A 94 15.60 -21.54 -7.37
C LYS A 94 16.22 -20.33 -6.68
N VAL A 95 16.92 -20.57 -5.56
CA VAL A 95 17.67 -19.50 -4.86
C VAL A 95 19.00 -19.21 -5.56
N LEU A 96 19.63 -20.24 -6.10
CA LEU A 96 20.90 -20.15 -6.83
C LEU A 96 20.67 -19.87 -8.31
N GLU A 97 21.65 -19.28 -9.02
CA GLU A 97 21.53 -18.97 -10.43
C GLU A 97 21.35 -20.23 -11.30
N ASP A 98 22.16 -21.27 -11.05
CA ASP A 98 22.28 -22.44 -11.91
C ASP A 98 21.53 -23.66 -11.39
N SER A 99 21.03 -23.65 -10.15
CA SER A 99 20.43 -24.83 -9.54
C SER A 99 19.24 -24.53 -8.64
N ARG A 100 18.43 -25.57 -8.44
CA ARG A 100 17.36 -25.58 -7.43
C ARG A 100 17.82 -26.35 -6.22
N ILE A 101 17.42 -25.87 -5.04
CA ILE A 101 17.68 -26.56 -3.75
C ILE A 101 16.37 -27.10 -3.17
N PRO A 102 16.42 -28.16 -2.33
CA PRO A 102 15.24 -28.64 -1.61
C PRO A 102 14.57 -27.56 -0.78
N PHE A 103 13.26 -27.46 -0.86
CA PHE A 103 12.46 -26.47 -0.13
C PHE A 103 11.06 -27.00 0.12
N ASP A 104 10.68 -27.15 1.39
CA ASP A 104 9.35 -27.55 1.82
C ASP A 104 8.74 -26.41 2.64
N ILE A 105 7.59 -25.88 2.20
CA ILE A 105 6.94 -24.71 2.82
C ILE A 105 6.68 -24.92 4.30
N ASP A 106 6.19 -26.11 4.67
CA ASP A 106 5.78 -26.41 6.05
C ASP A 106 6.98 -26.57 6.99
N ARG A 107 8.16 -26.89 6.45
CA ARG A 107 9.42 -27.05 7.18
C ARG A 107 10.28 -25.80 7.16
N ASP A 108 10.34 -25.14 6.00
CA ASP A 108 11.36 -24.10 5.74
C ASP A 108 10.81 -22.67 5.89
N ILE A 109 9.46 -22.51 6.06
CA ILE A 109 8.84 -21.27 6.50
C ILE A 109 8.15 -21.50 7.85
N THR A 110 8.62 -20.80 8.89
CA THR A 110 8.10 -20.97 10.25
C THR A 110 7.56 -19.67 10.83
N TYR A 111 6.50 -19.78 11.62
CA TYR A 111 5.79 -18.66 12.25
C TYR A 111 5.97 -18.72 13.76
N ASP A 112 6.85 -17.86 14.30
CA ASP A 112 7.13 -17.80 15.73
C ASP A 112 6.26 -16.75 16.42
N THR A 113 5.15 -17.19 16.99
CA THR A 113 4.22 -16.36 17.75
C THR A 113 4.62 -16.15 19.22
N LYS A 114 5.67 -16.83 19.69
CA LYS A 114 6.10 -16.80 21.09
C LYS A 114 7.20 -15.76 21.35
N THR A 115 8.09 -15.57 20.39
CA THR A 115 9.22 -14.65 20.52
C THR A 115 8.81 -13.25 20.09
N ALA A 116 8.87 -12.28 21.01
CA ALA A 116 8.65 -10.87 20.69
C ALA A 116 9.86 -10.35 19.89
N PRO A 117 9.64 -9.80 18.67
CA PRO A 117 10.75 -9.27 17.88
C PRO A 117 11.26 -7.95 18.48
N LYS A 118 12.58 -7.76 18.48
CA LYS A 118 13.20 -6.49 18.90
C LYS A 118 13.07 -5.46 17.76
N GLY A 119 12.40 -4.36 18.03
CA GLY A 119 12.30 -3.18 17.16
C GLY A 119 10.97 -3.10 16.44
N HIS A 120 10.74 -3.84 15.38
CA HIS A 120 9.51 -3.74 14.55
C HIS A 120 8.69 -5.02 14.59
N SER A 121 7.37 -4.89 14.71
CA SER A 121 6.43 -6.02 14.75
C SER A 121 6.53 -6.92 13.51
N ASN A 122 6.75 -6.35 12.31
CA ASN A 122 6.88 -7.11 11.07
C ASN A 122 8.34 -7.52 10.83
N THR A 123 8.85 -8.45 11.62
CA THR A 123 10.24 -8.94 11.52
C THR A 123 10.28 -10.34 10.92
N LEU A 124 11.26 -10.60 10.03
CA LEU A 124 11.57 -11.92 9.50
C LEU A 124 13.08 -12.13 9.46
N GLU A 125 13.51 -13.35 9.72
CA GLU A 125 14.89 -13.80 9.56
C GLU A 125 14.96 -14.81 8.41
N ILE A 126 15.93 -14.63 7.49
CA ILE A 126 16.20 -15.59 6.42
C ILE A 126 17.63 -16.11 6.61
N VAL A 127 17.78 -17.42 6.55
CA VAL A 127 19.02 -18.14 6.82
C VAL A 127 19.33 -19.13 5.70
N ALA A 128 20.55 -19.10 5.22
CA ALA A 128 21.06 -20.11 4.30
C ALA A 128 22.05 -21.05 5.00
N PHE A 129 22.01 -22.33 4.63
CA PHE A 129 22.82 -23.39 5.20
C PHE A 129 23.60 -24.12 4.12
N LYS A 130 24.78 -24.62 4.53
CA LYS A 130 25.51 -25.72 3.89
C LYS A 130 25.43 -26.91 4.83
N ASP A 131 24.75 -27.95 4.39
CA ASP A 131 24.40 -29.09 5.24
C ASP A 131 23.64 -28.62 6.49
N SER A 132 24.15 -28.79 7.68
CA SER A 132 23.54 -28.32 8.92
C SER A 132 24.17 -27.02 9.46
N LYS A 133 25.20 -26.48 8.80
CA LYS A 133 25.92 -25.29 9.24
C LYS A 133 25.29 -24.01 8.64
N LYS A 134 25.00 -23.06 9.51
CA LYS A 134 24.53 -21.74 9.11
C LYS A 134 25.65 -20.98 8.39
N VAL A 135 25.43 -20.60 7.13
CA VAL A 135 26.41 -19.88 6.30
C VAL A 135 26.18 -18.39 6.37
N ILE A 136 24.93 -17.97 6.20
CA ILE A 136 24.54 -16.54 6.23
C ILE A 136 23.16 -16.39 6.84
N SER A 137 22.96 -15.34 7.61
CA SER A 137 21.66 -14.94 8.15
C SER A 137 21.46 -13.44 7.97
N ARG A 138 20.22 -13.05 7.69
CA ARG A 138 19.79 -11.66 7.67
C ARG A 138 18.44 -11.52 8.33
N THR A 139 18.33 -10.50 9.19
CA THR A 139 17.06 -10.10 9.81
C THR A 139 16.54 -8.86 9.10
N TYR A 140 15.31 -8.92 8.65
CA TYR A 140 14.60 -7.86 7.93
C TYR A 140 13.41 -7.39 8.76
N GLN A 141 13.07 -6.11 8.59
CA GLN A 141 11.86 -5.48 9.11
C GLN A 141 11.07 -4.90 7.95
N SER A 142 9.83 -5.33 7.78
CA SER A 142 8.91 -4.76 6.78
C SER A 142 8.20 -3.55 7.37
N ILE A 143 8.55 -2.35 6.93
CA ILE A 143 8.14 -1.07 7.53
C ILE A 143 7.01 -0.36 6.77
N GLY A 144 6.09 -1.15 6.17
CA GLY A 144 4.95 -0.65 5.41
C GLY A 144 5.30 -0.21 3.98
N GLY A 145 4.30 -0.16 3.08
CA GLY A 145 4.48 0.29 1.69
C GLY A 145 5.53 -0.50 0.88
N GLY A 146 5.81 -1.74 1.25
CA GLY A 146 6.87 -2.56 0.63
C GLY A 146 8.29 -2.10 0.93
N PHE A 147 8.49 -1.20 1.88
CA PHE A 147 9.82 -0.85 2.37
C PHE A 147 10.32 -1.90 3.35
N ILE A 148 11.64 -2.15 3.29
CA ILE A 148 12.32 -3.04 4.24
C ILE A 148 13.50 -2.32 4.89
N ARG A 149 13.87 -2.80 6.08
CA ARG A 149 15.11 -2.42 6.78
C ARG A 149 15.87 -3.70 7.11
N VAL A 150 17.16 -3.71 6.86
CA VAL A 150 18.06 -4.82 7.27
C VAL A 150 18.67 -4.46 8.61
N LYS A 151 18.53 -5.36 9.59
CA LYS A 151 19.10 -5.15 10.92
C LYS A 151 20.63 -5.14 10.85
N GLY A 152 21.24 -4.09 11.41
CA GLY A 152 22.70 -3.92 11.41
C GLY A 152 23.24 -3.16 10.19
N GLU A 153 22.39 -2.83 9.21
CA GLU A 153 22.80 -2.01 8.07
C GLU A 153 22.26 -0.58 8.21
N ARG A 154 23.14 0.41 8.02
CA ARG A 154 22.74 1.83 8.00
C ARG A 154 22.10 2.26 6.67
N LYS A 155 22.24 1.45 5.61
CA LYS A 155 21.69 1.77 4.29
C LYS A 155 20.17 1.71 4.32
N ARG A 156 19.52 2.83 4.02
CA ARG A 156 18.09 2.88 3.67
C ARG A 156 17.95 2.26 2.27
N PHE A 157 16.99 1.36 2.08
CA PHE A 157 16.71 0.73 0.76
C PHE A 157 16.17 1.73 -0.29
N ALA A 158 15.70 2.90 0.13
CA ALA A 158 15.55 4.07 -0.72
C ALA A 158 16.62 5.07 -0.29
N LEU A 159 17.61 5.30 -1.13
CA LEU A 159 18.51 6.44 -0.93
C LEU A 159 17.69 7.72 -1.11
N PRO A 160 17.75 8.65 -0.16
CA PRO A 160 17.15 9.95 -0.35
C PRO A 160 17.73 10.57 -1.63
N LYS A 161 16.85 10.92 -2.56
CA LYS A 161 17.22 11.65 -3.76
C LYS A 161 17.58 13.07 -3.36
N GLU A 162 18.66 13.63 -3.91
CA GLU A 162 18.89 15.07 -3.86
C GLU A 162 17.74 15.76 -4.60
N SER A 163 17.06 16.66 -3.93
CA SER A 163 15.89 17.35 -4.45
C SER A 163 16.09 18.85 -4.31
N PRO A 164 15.78 19.67 -5.33
CA PRO A 164 15.97 21.11 -5.27
C PRO A 164 15.13 21.79 -4.18
N TYR A 165 14.00 21.19 -3.81
CA TYR A 165 13.08 21.72 -2.80
C TYR A 165 12.77 20.65 -1.76
N GLU A 166 13.68 20.45 -0.79
CA GLU A 166 13.43 19.53 0.33
C GLU A 166 12.51 20.17 1.36
N PHE A 167 11.61 19.35 1.92
CA PHE A 167 10.71 19.73 3.01
C PHE A 167 10.54 18.58 3.98
N ASP A 168 10.39 18.89 5.26
CA ASP A 168 10.13 17.93 6.32
C ASP A 168 8.74 18.07 6.94
N SER A 169 8.06 19.20 6.70
CA SER A 169 6.69 19.47 7.16
C SER A 169 5.81 20.02 6.04
N CYS A 170 4.50 20.05 6.25
CA CYS A 170 3.57 20.71 5.35
C CYS A 170 3.74 22.23 5.39
N ASP A 171 4.02 22.80 6.55
CA ASP A 171 4.28 24.22 6.71
C ASP A 171 5.50 24.63 5.87
N GLU A 172 6.59 23.86 5.90
CA GLU A 172 7.77 24.09 5.04
C GLU A 172 7.44 23.98 3.55
N LEU A 173 6.63 22.96 3.17
CA LEU A 173 6.18 22.78 1.79
C LEU A 173 5.37 24.00 1.30
N LEU A 174 4.44 24.50 2.12
CA LEU A 174 3.64 25.69 1.80
C LEU A 174 4.51 26.97 1.72
N ASP A 175 5.49 27.12 2.60
CA ASP A 175 6.44 28.23 2.56
C ASP A 175 7.31 28.18 1.29
N LEU A 176 7.78 27.01 0.88
CA LEU A 176 8.48 26.82 -0.38
C LEU A 176 7.59 27.20 -1.57
N CYS A 177 6.34 26.74 -1.58
CA CYS A 177 5.36 27.11 -2.61
C CYS A 177 5.16 28.64 -2.69
N LYS A 178 5.07 29.31 -1.54
CA LYS A 178 4.92 30.78 -1.47
C LYS A 178 6.17 31.50 -2.00
N LYS A 179 7.37 31.05 -1.62
CA LYS A 179 8.66 31.63 -2.07
C LYS A 179 8.89 31.44 -3.57
N THR A 180 8.59 30.26 -4.10
CA THR A 180 8.82 29.92 -5.50
C THR A 180 7.66 30.32 -6.42
N LYS A 181 6.50 30.64 -5.86
CA LYS A 181 5.21 30.85 -6.56
C LYS A 181 4.73 29.62 -7.33
N LEU A 182 5.18 28.43 -6.92
CA LEU A 182 4.74 27.15 -7.47
C LEU A 182 3.60 26.55 -6.64
N ASN A 183 2.74 25.77 -7.29
CA ASN A 183 1.81 24.91 -6.59
C ASN A 183 2.54 23.64 -6.08
N ILE A 184 1.94 22.91 -5.13
CA ILE A 184 2.51 21.67 -4.57
C ILE A 184 2.88 20.69 -5.68
N HIS A 185 2.01 20.46 -6.66
CA HIS A 185 2.31 19.54 -7.76
C HIS A 185 3.45 20.02 -8.66
N GLU A 186 3.62 21.33 -8.86
CA GLU A 186 4.72 21.91 -9.66
C GLU A 186 6.04 21.76 -8.91
N LEU A 187 6.07 22.09 -7.61
CA LEU A 187 7.25 21.91 -6.76
C LEU A 187 7.66 20.42 -6.71
N THR A 188 6.69 19.52 -6.58
CA THR A 188 6.95 18.08 -6.62
C THR A 188 7.49 17.64 -7.97
N LEU A 189 6.94 18.19 -9.06
CA LEU A 189 7.42 17.94 -10.42
C LEU A 189 8.89 18.31 -10.57
N GLU A 190 9.30 19.49 -10.09
CA GLU A 190 10.71 19.93 -10.12
C GLU A 190 11.61 19.00 -9.30
N ASN A 191 11.16 18.55 -8.12
CA ASN A 191 11.89 17.58 -7.33
C ASN A 191 12.09 16.26 -8.07
N GLU A 192 11.08 15.77 -8.78
CA GLU A 192 11.18 14.53 -9.56
C GLU A 192 12.02 14.68 -10.83
N LEU A 193 12.12 15.90 -11.39
CA LEU A 193 12.91 16.19 -12.58
C LEU A 193 14.42 16.26 -12.33
N ALA A 194 14.86 16.32 -11.07
CA ALA A 194 16.29 16.36 -10.73
C ALA A 194 17.11 15.20 -11.36
N ASP A 195 16.50 14.02 -11.57
CA ASP A 195 17.18 12.82 -12.12
C ASP A 195 16.56 12.30 -13.41
N THR A 196 15.53 12.94 -13.96
CA THR A 196 14.83 12.38 -15.11
C THR A 196 14.27 13.45 -16.05
N LYS A 197 14.07 13.07 -17.31
CA LYS A 197 13.46 13.99 -18.29
C LYS A 197 11.94 14.07 -18.09
N LYS A 198 11.36 15.25 -18.33
CA LYS A 198 9.92 15.54 -18.16
C LYS A 198 9.02 14.54 -18.92
N THR A 199 9.40 14.17 -20.14
CA THR A 199 8.64 13.18 -20.95
C THR A 199 8.62 11.79 -20.31
N VAL A 200 9.77 11.35 -19.75
CA VAL A 200 9.90 10.06 -19.08
C VAL A 200 9.11 10.06 -17.76
N LEU A 201 9.21 11.13 -16.98
CA LEU A 201 8.48 11.29 -15.73
C LEU A 201 6.96 11.25 -15.94
N ARG A 202 6.46 12.04 -16.88
CA ARG A 202 5.03 12.06 -17.24
C ARG A 202 4.52 10.69 -17.67
N LYS A 203 5.32 9.98 -18.49
CA LYS A 203 4.99 8.60 -18.87
C LYS A 203 4.89 7.69 -17.65
N LYS A 204 5.89 7.70 -16.76
CA LYS A 204 5.87 6.89 -15.53
C LYS A 204 4.65 7.16 -14.64
N ILE A 205 4.25 8.44 -14.48
CA ILE A 205 3.06 8.80 -13.71
C ILE A 205 1.79 8.24 -14.36
N LEU A 206 1.66 8.35 -15.67
CA LEU A 206 0.52 7.81 -16.41
C LEU A 206 0.53 6.27 -16.46
N ASP A 207 1.70 5.63 -16.45
CA ASP A 207 1.82 4.17 -16.33
C ASP A 207 1.30 3.68 -14.95
N ILE A 208 1.55 4.44 -13.86
CA ILE A 208 0.94 4.16 -12.54
C ILE A 208 -0.59 4.22 -12.62
N TRP A 209 -1.14 5.28 -13.23
CA TRP A 209 -2.58 5.37 -13.43
C TRP A 209 -3.11 4.21 -14.27
N SER A 210 -2.43 3.83 -15.33
CA SER A 210 -2.85 2.71 -16.20
C SER A 210 -2.99 1.40 -15.41
N VAL A 211 -2.08 1.11 -14.50
CA VAL A 211 -2.17 -0.07 -13.62
C VAL A 211 -3.34 0.04 -12.63
N MET A 212 -3.58 1.23 -12.08
CA MET A 212 -4.72 1.48 -11.19
C MET A 212 -6.06 1.26 -11.94
N ASP A 213 -6.18 1.81 -13.14
CA ASP A 213 -7.38 1.70 -13.97
C ASP A 213 -7.63 0.26 -14.44
N GLU A 214 -6.58 -0.44 -14.86
CA GLU A 214 -6.65 -1.88 -15.19
C GLU A 214 -7.13 -2.70 -13.99
N CYS A 215 -6.67 -2.39 -12.78
CA CYS A 215 -7.11 -3.07 -11.57
C CYS A 215 -8.62 -2.85 -11.30
N ILE A 216 -9.14 -1.61 -11.49
CA ILE A 216 -10.59 -1.34 -11.42
C ILE A 216 -11.34 -2.20 -12.45
N VAL A 217 -10.92 -2.18 -13.72
CA VAL A 217 -11.58 -2.90 -14.82
C VAL A 217 -11.62 -4.41 -14.54
N ASN A 218 -10.51 -4.98 -14.06
CA ASN A 218 -10.43 -6.39 -13.68
C ASN A 218 -11.39 -6.73 -12.54
N GLY A 219 -11.44 -5.90 -11.49
CA GLY A 219 -12.35 -6.10 -10.36
C GLY A 219 -13.83 -5.99 -10.74
N LEU A 220 -14.17 -5.06 -11.63
CA LEU A 220 -15.53 -4.90 -12.16
C LEU A 220 -15.99 -6.05 -13.07
N SER A 221 -15.07 -6.79 -13.67
CA SER A 221 -15.37 -7.92 -14.56
C SER A 221 -15.32 -9.28 -13.88
N THR A 222 -14.71 -9.38 -12.69
CA THR A 222 -14.49 -10.66 -12.00
C THR A 222 -15.55 -10.93 -10.94
N GLU A 223 -16.11 -12.13 -10.97
CA GLU A 223 -17.09 -12.64 -9.99
C GLU A 223 -16.52 -13.82 -9.20
N GLY A 224 -17.22 -14.28 -8.18
CA GLY A 224 -16.86 -15.46 -7.39
C GLY A 224 -16.72 -15.16 -5.89
N ILE A 225 -16.01 -16.05 -5.21
CA ILE A 225 -15.75 -15.99 -3.76
C ILE A 225 -14.27 -15.74 -3.54
N LEU A 226 -13.92 -14.86 -2.62
CA LEU A 226 -12.53 -14.57 -2.23
C LEU A 226 -11.94 -15.77 -1.47
N GLU A 227 -10.67 -16.09 -1.74
CA GLU A 227 -9.93 -17.14 -1.04
C GLU A 227 -9.71 -16.79 0.43
N GLY A 228 -9.52 -17.80 1.30
CA GLY A 228 -9.18 -17.62 2.71
C GLY A 228 -10.22 -18.08 3.72
N GLY A 229 -11.36 -18.62 3.25
CA GLY A 229 -12.35 -19.30 4.11
C GLY A 229 -13.34 -18.40 4.82
N LEU A 230 -13.41 -17.09 4.49
CA LEU A 230 -14.49 -16.20 4.96
C LEU A 230 -15.74 -16.26 4.08
N ASN A 231 -15.68 -16.95 2.95
CA ASN A 231 -16.77 -17.04 1.98
C ASN A 231 -17.29 -15.67 1.48
N VAL A 232 -16.44 -14.65 1.47
CA VAL A 232 -16.78 -13.31 1.00
C VAL A 232 -17.01 -13.34 -0.50
N LYS A 233 -18.24 -13.05 -0.93
CA LYS A 233 -18.59 -12.93 -2.35
C LYS A 233 -18.03 -11.61 -2.91
N ARG A 234 -17.46 -11.66 -4.10
CA ARG A 234 -17.13 -10.46 -4.87
C ARG A 234 -18.43 -9.75 -5.25
N ARG A 235 -18.54 -8.47 -4.94
CA ARG A 235 -19.77 -7.68 -5.08
C ARG A 235 -19.66 -6.61 -6.17
N ALA A 236 -18.44 -6.12 -6.44
CA ALA A 236 -18.19 -4.99 -7.32
C ALA A 236 -18.78 -5.20 -8.72
N SER A 237 -18.57 -6.37 -9.35
CA SER A 237 -19.10 -6.68 -10.67
C SER A 237 -20.63 -6.61 -10.72
N LYS A 238 -21.33 -7.21 -9.75
CA LYS A 238 -22.79 -7.22 -9.69
C LYS A 238 -23.37 -5.82 -9.45
N ILE A 239 -22.79 -5.06 -8.51
CA ILE A 239 -23.22 -3.69 -8.21
C ILE A 239 -23.03 -2.81 -9.46
N TYR A 240 -21.86 -2.85 -10.09
CA TYR A 240 -21.57 -2.10 -11.30
C TYR A 240 -22.55 -2.37 -12.44
N LYS A 241 -22.85 -3.67 -12.70
CA LYS A 241 -23.86 -4.08 -13.70
C LYS A 241 -25.26 -3.51 -13.38
N THR A 242 -25.62 -3.43 -12.10
CA THR A 242 -26.90 -2.86 -11.67
C THR A 242 -26.93 -1.35 -11.87
N LEU A 243 -25.87 -0.63 -11.49
CA LEU A 243 -25.74 0.83 -11.61
C LEU A 243 -25.77 1.27 -13.07
N THR A 244 -25.06 0.58 -13.95
CA THR A 244 -24.99 0.91 -15.38
C THR A 244 -26.29 0.67 -16.10
N LYS A 245 -27.10 -0.31 -15.69
CA LYS A 245 -28.43 -0.58 -16.26
C LYS A 245 -29.52 0.34 -15.72
N SER A 246 -29.31 0.96 -14.56
CA SER A 246 -30.30 1.82 -13.91
C SER A 246 -30.44 3.15 -14.67
N ARG A 247 -31.67 3.43 -15.11
CA ARG A 247 -32.04 4.73 -15.71
C ARG A 247 -32.59 5.74 -14.70
N LYS A 248 -32.64 5.38 -13.41
CA LYS A 248 -33.12 6.28 -12.36
C LYS A 248 -32.16 7.46 -12.22
N LYS A 249 -32.74 8.64 -12.16
CA LYS A 249 -32.00 9.88 -11.79
C LYS A 249 -31.88 9.90 -10.27
N ASP A 250 -30.70 9.57 -9.76
CA ASP A 250 -30.40 9.56 -8.32
C ASP A 250 -29.21 10.51 -8.08
N PRO A 251 -29.38 11.55 -7.26
CA PRO A 251 -28.30 12.46 -6.92
C PRO A 251 -27.08 11.78 -6.28
N LEU A 252 -27.29 10.65 -5.59
CA LEU A 252 -26.24 9.89 -4.91
C LEU A 252 -25.56 8.87 -5.81
N LYS A 253 -26.02 8.67 -7.05
CA LYS A 253 -25.49 7.67 -7.98
C LYS A 253 -23.95 7.77 -8.18
N ALA A 254 -23.39 8.97 -8.10
CA ALA A 254 -21.94 9.16 -8.17
C ALA A 254 -21.23 8.49 -6.99
N MET A 255 -21.81 8.51 -5.77
CA MET A 255 -21.25 7.82 -4.59
C MET A 255 -21.23 6.32 -4.81
N ASP A 256 -22.32 5.73 -5.34
CA ASP A 256 -22.39 4.31 -5.64
C ASP A 256 -21.28 3.87 -6.61
N PHE A 257 -20.95 4.69 -7.61
CA PHE A 257 -19.84 4.41 -8.53
C PHE A 257 -18.50 4.49 -7.83
N ILE A 258 -18.27 5.46 -6.93
CA ILE A 258 -17.03 5.59 -6.16
C ILE A 258 -16.84 4.36 -5.29
N ASP A 259 -17.88 3.95 -4.56
CA ASP A 259 -17.85 2.78 -3.71
C ASP A 259 -17.46 1.53 -4.51
N VAL A 260 -18.10 1.31 -5.65
CA VAL A 260 -17.87 0.12 -6.45
C VAL A 260 -16.47 0.10 -7.09
N TYR A 261 -15.89 1.25 -7.44
CA TYR A 261 -14.52 1.32 -7.94
C TYR A 261 -13.50 0.97 -6.85
N ALA A 262 -13.68 1.50 -5.64
CA ALA A 262 -12.83 1.17 -4.50
C ALA A 262 -12.95 -0.31 -4.11
N MET A 263 -14.16 -0.85 -4.08
CA MET A 263 -14.41 -2.28 -3.84
C MET A 263 -13.75 -3.16 -4.89
N ALA A 264 -13.85 -2.81 -6.19
CA ALA A 264 -13.26 -3.57 -7.28
C ALA A 264 -11.74 -3.74 -7.11
N VAL A 265 -11.03 -2.66 -6.78
CA VAL A 265 -9.59 -2.72 -6.52
C VAL A 265 -9.28 -3.59 -5.29
N ASN A 266 -10.08 -3.49 -4.21
CA ASN A 266 -9.81 -4.28 -3.01
C ASN A 266 -10.15 -5.75 -3.18
N GLU A 267 -11.15 -6.10 -3.96
CA GLU A 267 -11.45 -7.49 -4.33
C GLU A 267 -10.32 -8.09 -5.19
N GLU A 268 -9.74 -7.32 -6.12
CA GLU A 268 -8.53 -7.72 -6.84
C GLU A 268 -7.33 -7.86 -5.90
N ASN A 269 -7.12 -6.91 -4.99
CA ASN A 269 -6.08 -7.01 -3.97
C ASN A 269 -6.20 -8.29 -3.14
N ALA A 270 -7.40 -8.56 -2.63
CA ALA A 270 -7.67 -9.77 -1.81
C ALA A 270 -7.41 -11.09 -2.57
N SER A 271 -7.57 -11.07 -3.89
CA SER A 271 -7.30 -12.21 -4.78
C SER A 271 -5.84 -12.35 -5.20
N GLY A 272 -4.93 -11.48 -4.72
CA GLY A 272 -3.51 -11.47 -5.13
C GLY A 272 -3.27 -10.87 -6.51
N GLY A 273 -4.20 -10.06 -7.01
CA GLY A 273 -4.08 -9.37 -8.29
C GLY A 273 -3.00 -8.30 -8.30
N LYS A 274 -2.67 -7.80 -9.50
CA LYS A 274 -1.74 -6.69 -9.70
C LYS A 274 -2.43 -5.36 -9.43
N LEU A 275 -1.78 -4.50 -8.67
CA LEU A 275 -2.30 -3.19 -8.28
C LEU A 275 -1.16 -2.19 -8.02
N VAL A 276 -1.50 -0.97 -7.65
CA VAL A 276 -0.56 0.02 -7.15
C VAL A 276 -0.75 0.20 -5.65
N THR A 277 0.30 0.02 -4.88
CA THR A 277 0.35 0.42 -3.46
C THR A 277 0.14 1.94 -3.35
N ALA A 278 -0.82 2.40 -2.52
CA ALA A 278 -1.19 3.82 -2.44
C ALA A 278 -1.80 4.23 -1.08
N PRO A 279 -1.04 4.46 0.01
CA PRO A 279 0.38 4.12 0.19
C PRO A 279 0.60 2.65 0.55
N THR A 280 -0.46 1.89 0.84
CA THR A 280 -0.44 0.45 1.17
C THR A 280 -1.40 -0.33 0.27
N ASN A 281 -1.26 -1.66 0.24
CA ASN A 281 -2.19 -2.51 -0.49
C ASN A 281 -3.58 -2.52 0.19
N GLY A 282 -3.62 -2.49 1.52
CA GLY A 282 -4.87 -2.45 2.28
C GLY A 282 -5.76 -1.24 1.98
N ALA A 283 -5.16 -0.14 1.52
CA ALA A 283 -5.85 1.11 1.17
C ALA A 283 -5.80 1.44 -0.33
N ALA A 284 -5.41 0.49 -1.18
CA ALA A 284 -5.12 0.73 -2.60
C ALA A 284 -6.34 1.09 -3.45
N GLY A 285 -7.56 0.92 -2.94
CA GLY A 285 -8.81 1.24 -3.65
C GLY A 285 -9.18 2.71 -3.66
N ILE A 286 -8.72 3.49 -2.67
CA ILE A 286 -9.17 4.86 -2.45
C ILE A 286 -8.73 5.79 -3.59
N ILE A 287 -7.44 5.89 -3.85
CA ILE A 287 -6.88 6.81 -4.85
C ILE A 287 -7.38 6.51 -6.26
N PRO A 288 -7.37 5.24 -6.75
CA PRO A 288 -7.91 4.93 -8.06
C PRO A 288 -9.39 5.28 -8.21
N ALA A 289 -10.21 5.02 -7.19
CA ALA A 289 -11.63 5.35 -7.21
C ALA A 289 -11.88 6.86 -7.32
N VAL A 290 -11.08 7.67 -6.59
CA VAL A 290 -11.20 9.13 -6.64
C VAL A 290 -10.69 9.70 -7.97
N ILE A 291 -9.63 9.14 -8.57
CA ILE A 291 -9.19 9.54 -9.93
C ILE A 291 -10.26 9.16 -10.97
N ARG A 292 -10.87 7.99 -10.84
CA ARG A 292 -11.96 7.55 -11.72
C ARG A 292 -13.16 8.46 -11.61
N TYR A 293 -13.55 8.86 -10.37
CA TYR A 293 -14.55 9.90 -10.13
C TYR A 293 -14.19 11.21 -10.81
N TYR A 294 -12.95 11.69 -10.68
CA TYR A 294 -12.47 12.89 -11.36
C TYR A 294 -12.70 12.80 -12.87
N LEU A 295 -12.31 11.68 -13.48
CA LEU A 295 -12.44 11.50 -14.93
C LEU A 295 -13.89 11.43 -15.43
N GLU A 296 -14.79 10.81 -14.68
CA GLU A 296 -16.16 10.54 -15.14
C GLU A 296 -17.17 11.62 -14.73
N PHE A 297 -16.94 12.28 -13.59
CA PHE A 297 -17.93 13.21 -13.02
C PHE A 297 -17.46 14.68 -13.01
N THR A 298 -16.24 14.97 -13.48
CA THR A 298 -15.73 16.34 -13.56
C THR A 298 -15.66 16.82 -15.01
N ARG A 299 -16.34 17.92 -15.30
CA ARG A 299 -16.26 18.51 -16.64
C ARG A 299 -14.84 19.01 -16.94
N GLY A 300 -14.29 18.62 -18.08
CA GLY A 300 -12.94 19.03 -18.51
C GLY A 300 -11.81 18.22 -17.86
N ALA A 301 -12.13 17.12 -17.15
CA ALA A 301 -11.13 16.20 -16.63
C ALA A 301 -10.23 15.65 -17.76
N ASN A 302 -8.94 15.55 -17.48
CA ASN A 302 -7.94 15.15 -18.48
C ASN A 302 -6.69 14.54 -17.83
N LYS A 303 -5.75 14.08 -18.67
CA LYS A 303 -4.50 13.47 -18.22
C LYS A 303 -3.60 14.39 -17.38
N GLU A 304 -3.66 15.70 -17.63
CA GLU A 304 -2.92 16.68 -16.84
C GLU A 304 -3.42 16.74 -15.39
N GLY A 305 -4.73 16.69 -15.19
CA GLY A 305 -5.31 16.59 -13.85
C GLY A 305 -4.91 15.32 -13.11
N ILE A 306 -4.79 14.17 -13.80
CA ILE A 306 -4.25 12.93 -13.19
C ILE A 306 -2.81 13.14 -12.72
N ILE A 307 -1.97 13.80 -13.53
CA ILE A 307 -0.58 14.08 -13.17
C ILE A 307 -0.51 15.00 -11.95
N ARG A 308 -1.29 16.09 -11.93
CA ARG A 308 -1.40 16.99 -10.76
C ARG A 308 -1.85 16.23 -9.51
N PHE A 309 -2.88 15.38 -9.66
CA PHE A 309 -3.39 14.55 -8.59
C PHE A 309 -2.29 13.68 -7.98
N LEU A 310 -1.61 12.87 -8.79
CA LEU A 310 -0.61 11.91 -8.30
C LEU A 310 0.64 12.59 -7.73
N LEU A 311 1.07 13.71 -8.30
CA LEU A 311 2.19 14.50 -7.74
C LEU A 311 1.83 15.04 -6.35
N THR A 312 0.66 15.68 -6.20
CA THR A 312 0.21 16.24 -4.91
C THR A 312 -0.04 15.13 -3.88
N ALA A 313 -0.76 14.06 -4.27
CA ALA A 313 -1.02 12.93 -3.40
C ALA A 313 0.29 12.26 -2.94
N GLY A 314 1.29 12.16 -3.83
CA GLY A 314 2.61 11.64 -3.51
C GLY A 314 3.34 12.47 -2.46
N SER A 315 3.32 13.81 -2.57
CA SER A 315 3.92 14.71 -1.56
C SER A 315 3.26 14.58 -0.19
N ILE A 316 1.93 14.49 -0.14
CA ILE A 316 1.21 14.25 1.11
C ILE A 316 1.63 12.89 1.70
N GLY A 317 1.69 11.83 0.88
CA GLY A 317 2.17 10.52 1.32
C GLY A 317 3.61 10.51 1.86
N ILE A 318 4.49 11.34 1.28
CA ILE A 318 5.87 11.54 1.75
C ILE A 318 5.88 12.18 3.14
N LEU A 319 5.04 13.18 3.42
CA LEU A 319 4.92 13.79 4.75
C LEU A 319 4.54 12.75 5.81
N TYR A 320 3.54 11.91 5.55
CA TYR A 320 3.16 10.83 6.45
C TYR A 320 4.28 9.81 6.66
N LYS A 321 5.00 9.46 5.58
CA LYS A 321 6.12 8.50 5.66
C LYS A 321 7.30 9.05 6.44
N LYS A 322 7.54 10.38 6.40
CA LYS A 322 8.62 11.06 7.15
C LYS A 322 8.27 11.22 8.63
N ASN A 323 7.06 11.70 8.93
CA ASN A 323 6.70 12.24 10.24
C ASN A 323 5.82 11.30 11.09
N ALA A 324 5.32 10.22 10.49
CA ALA A 324 4.50 9.23 11.16
C ALA A 324 4.79 7.83 10.64
N SER A 325 3.76 7.04 10.41
CA SER A 325 3.86 5.70 9.82
C SER A 325 2.75 5.45 8.81
N ILE A 326 3.07 4.67 7.77
CA ILE A 326 2.11 4.13 6.79
C ILE A 326 1.90 2.63 7.01
N SER A 327 2.04 2.13 8.24
CA SER A 327 1.93 0.70 8.57
C SER A 327 0.77 0.46 9.54
N GLY A 328 -0.19 -0.38 9.14
CA GLY A 328 -1.29 -0.80 10.02
C GLY A 328 -0.81 -1.52 11.28
N ALA A 329 0.34 -2.19 11.21
CA ALA A 329 0.97 -2.85 12.36
C ALA A 329 1.62 -1.88 13.36
N GLU A 330 1.84 -0.62 12.98
CA GLU A 330 2.39 0.41 13.88
C GLU A 330 1.30 1.34 14.43
N VAL A 331 0.40 1.80 13.56
CA VAL A 331 -0.56 2.86 13.91
C VAL A 331 -2.02 2.51 13.59
N GLY A 332 -2.34 1.26 13.25
CA GLY A 332 -3.68 0.89 12.81
C GLY A 332 -4.01 1.35 11.37
N CYS A 333 -5.28 1.18 10.97
CA CYS A 333 -5.74 1.57 9.64
C CYS A 333 -5.77 3.09 9.39
N GLN A 334 -5.65 3.94 10.42
CA GLN A 334 -5.44 5.37 10.21
C GLN A 334 -4.17 5.63 9.38
N GLY A 335 -3.10 4.81 9.53
CA GLY A 335 -1.88 4.87 8.74
C GLY A 335 -2.01 4.31 7.32
N GLU A 336 -3.08 3.61 7.01
CA GLU A 336 -3.35 3.06 5.67
C GLU A 336 -4.52 3.80 4.99
N VAL A 337 -5.75 3.53 5.43
CA VAL A 337 -6.97 4.14 4.89
C VAL A 337 -7.00 5.64 5.15
N GLY A 338 -6.63 6.09 6.36
CA GLY A 338 -6.58 7.52 6.70
C GLY A 338 -5.58 8.28 5.84
N VAL A 339 -4.37 7.75 5.67
CA VAL A 339 -3.33 8.35 4.80
C VAL A 339 -3.79 8.37 3.35
N ALA A 340 -4.32 7.26 2.82
CA ALA A 340 -4.83 7.23 1.44
C ALA A 340 -5.98 8.22 1.22
N CYS A 341 -6.87 8.38 2.22
CA CYS A 341 -7.96 9.34 2.20
C CYS A 341 -7.42 10.78 2.14
N SER A 342 -6.44 11.13 2.98
CA SER A 342 -5.75 12.43 3.00
C SER A 342 -5.06 12.73 1.65
N MET A 343 -4.31 11.76 1.13
CA MET A 343 -3.64 11.84 -0.18
C MET A 343 -4.63 12.07 -1.32
N ALA A 344 -5.73 11.33 -1.32
CA ALA A 344 -6.75 11.42 -2.36
C ALA A 344 -7.51 12.73 -2.32
N ALA A 345 -7.81 13.25 -1.12
CA ALA A 345 -8.51 14.53 -0.95
C ALA A 345 -7.66 15.70 -1.47
N GLY A 346 -6.40 15.81 -1.03
CA GLY A 346 -5.48 16.83 -1.52
C GLY A 346 -5.17 16.70 -3.00
N GLY A 347 -4.99 15.46 -3.50
CA GLY A 347 -4.81 15.17 -4.92
C GLY A 347 -5.98 15.63 -5.78
N LEU A 348 -7.22 15.39 -5.33
CA LEU A 348 -8.43 15.82 -6.03
C LEU A 348 -8.53 17.35 -6.11
N VAL A 349 -8.28 18.06 -5.00
CA VAL A 349 -8.26 19.54 -5.00
C VAL A 349 -7.26 20.09 -6.01
N SER A 350 -6.04 19.52 -6.05
CA SER A 350 -5.03 19.91 -7.02
C SER A 350 -5.45 19.64 -8.48
N ALA A 351 -6.08 18.48 -8.74
CA ALA A 351 -6.61 18.16 -10.07
C ALA A 351 -7.72 19.11 -10.53
N LEU A 352 -8.54 19.59 -9.58
CA LEU A 352 -9.61 20.57 -9.81
C LEU A 352 -9.10 22.02 -9.91
N GLY A 353 -7.80 22.26 -9.69
CA GLY A 353 -7.20 23.60 -9.78
C GLY A 353 -7.32 24.43 -8.50
N GLY A 354 -7.58 23.80 -7.36
CA GLY A 354 -7.62 24.47 -6.06
C GLY A 354 -6.22 24.95 -5.61
N SER A 355 -6.21 25.89 -4.67
CA SER A 355 -5.01 26.50 -4.08
C SER A 355 -4.27 25.51 -3.15
N ASN A 356 -3.01 25.82 -2.84
CA ASN A 356 -2.21 25.03 -1.91
C ASN A 356 -2.83 24.94 -0.50
N LYS A 357 -3.51 26.00 -0.03
CA LYS A 357 -4.26 26.00 1.24
C LYS A 357 -5.46 25.06 1.20
N GLU A 358 -6.20 25.05 0.09
CA GLU A 358 -7.32 24.13 -0.09
C GLU A 358 -6.83 22.67 -0.19
N VAL A 359 -5.66 22.44 -0.78
CA VAL A 359 -5.00 21.10 -0.79
C VAL A 359 -4.68 20.65 0.63
N GLU A 360 -4.02 21.50 1.43
CA GLU A 360 -3.71 21.20 2.83
C GLU A 360 -4.97 20.91 3.63
N GLY A 361 -5.96 21.80 3.57
CA GLY A 361 -7.22 21.64 4.30
C GLY A 361 -7.98 20.38 3.93
N ALA A 362 -7.99 20.00 2.66
CA ALA A 362 -8.64 18.77 2.24
C ALA A 362 -7.90 17.53 2.81
N ALA A 363 -6.57 17.55 2.79
CA ALA A 363 -5.76 16.47 3.30
C ALA A 363 -5.90 16.32 4.83
N GLU A 364 -5.93 17.42 5.54
CA GLU A 364 -6.14 17.48 6.99
C GLU A 364 -7.52 16.95 7.36
N ILE A 365 -8.63 17.54 6.82
CA ILE A 365 -10.01 17.14 7.07
C ILE A 365 -10.20 15.63 6.82
N ALA A 366 -9.62 15.12 5.74
CA ALA A 366 -9.72 13.71 5.41
C ALA A 366 -9.03 12.81 6.45
N MET A 367 -7.88 13.22 7.02
CA MET A 367 -7.19 12.43 8.04
C MET A 367 -7.88 12.54 9.40
N GLU A 368 -8.30 13.72 9.85
CA GLU A 368 -8.91 13.89 11.17
C GLU A 368 -10.11 12.94 11.37
N HIS A 369 -10.89 12.70 10.30
CA HIS A 369 -12.03 11.80 10.30
C HIS A 369 -11.67 10.31 10.21
N ASN A 370 -10.38 9.98 10.22
CA ASN A 370 -9.87 8.61 10.27
C ASN A 370 -8.97 8.35 11.50
N LEU A 371 -8.78 9.32 12.39
CA LEU A 371 -8.04 9.14 13.62
C LEU A 371 -8.67 8.04 14.49
N GLY A 372 -7.82 7.22 15.09
CA GLY A 372 -8.25 6.10 15.94
C GLY A 372 -8.71 4.85 15.18
N LEU A 373 -8.68 4.83 13.84
CA LEU A 373 -9.13 3.68 13.05
C LEU A 373 -8.19 2.47 13.26
N THR A 374 -8.73 1.41 13.84
CA THR A 374 -8.02 0.16 14.15
C THR A 374 -7.70 -0.65 12.90
N CYS A 375 -6.72 -1.56 12.96
CA CYS A 375 -6.46 -2.58 11.93
C CYS A 375 -6.76 -3.97 12.49
N ASP A 376 -7.99 -4.43 12.31
CA ASP A 376 -8.59 -5.59 12.93
C ASP A 376 -9.31 -6.51 11.91
N PRO A 377 -8.64 -6.91 10.81
CA PRO A 377 -9.27 -7.69 9.75
C PRO A 377 -9.66 -9.09 10.25
N ILE A 378 -10.85 -9.55 9.86
CA ILE A 378 -11.38 -10.86 10.25
C ILE A 378 -10.46 -11.96 9.70
N LYS A 379 -10.09 -12.92 10.54
CA LYS A 379 -9.06 -13.96 10.24
C LYS A 379 -7.72 -13.39 9.74
N GLY A 380 -7.45 -12.12 9.93
CA GLY A 380 -6.29 -11.46 9.38
C GLY A 380 -6.30 -11.32 7.85
N LEU A 381 -7.45 -11.49 7.19
CA LEU A 381 -7.58 -11.38 5.74
C LEU A 381 -7.88 -9.94 5.32
N VAL A 382 -7.19 -9.43 4.28
CA VAL A 382 -7.44 -8.10 3.71
C VAL A 382 -8.74 -8.11 2.88
N GLN A 383 -9.85 -8.45 3.55
CA GLN A 383 -11.19 -8.56 2.97
C GLN A 383 -12.18 -7.72 3.77
N ILE A 384 -12.56 -8.16 4.96
CA ILE A 384 -13.49 -7.45 5.84
C ILE A 384 -12.74 -6.99 7.09
N PRO A 385 -12.78 -5.71 7.42
CA PRO A 385 -13.57 -4.62 6.82
C PRO A 385 -12.85 -3.81 5.72
N CYS A 386 -11.73 -4.29 5.20
CA CYS A 386 -10.87 -3.50 4.31
C CYS A 386 -11.58 -3.04 3.03
N ILE A 387 -12.42 -3.91 2.43
CA ILE A 387 -13.15 -3.59 1.19
C ILE A 387 -14.10 -2.40 1.44
N GLU A 388 -14.89 -2.44 2.50
CA GLU A 388 -15.83 -1.37 2.85
C GLU A 388 -15.11 -0.10 3.32
N ARG A 389 -14.01 -0.23 4.09
CA ARG A 389 -13.22 0.93 4.54
C ARG A 389 -12.63 1.72 3.37
N ASN A 390 -12.27 1.05 2.27
CA ASN A 390 -11.80 1.74 1.06
C ASN A 390 -12.93 2.48 0.34
N ALA A 391 -14.11 1.88 0.22
CA ALA A 391 -15.29 2.53 -0.33
C ALA A 391 -15.61 3.81 0.46
N MET A 392 -15.79 3.69 1.77
CA MET A 392 -16.04 4.82 2.65
C MET A 392 -14.92 5.87 2.62
N GLY A 393 -13.65 5.44 2.56
CA GLY A 393 -12.50 6.33 2.47
C GLY A 393 -12.48 7.14 1.18
N ALA A 394 -12.85 6.53 0.05
CA ALA A 394 -12.94 7.23 -1.25
C ALA A 394 -14.03 8.30 -1.24
N VAL A 395 -15.21 8.01 -0.70
CA VAL A 395 -16.31 8.98 -0.55
C VAL A 395 -15.91 10.12 0.41
N LYS A 396 -15.30 9.79 1.57
CA LYS A 396 -14.79 10.80 2.51
C LYS A 396 -13.76 11.72 1.87
N SER A 397 -12.87 11.20 1.03
CA SER A 397 -11.86 12.00 0.32
C SER A 397 -12.49 13.08 -0.56
N ILE A 398 -13.53 12.71 -1.30
CA ILE A 398 -14.24 13.65 -2.17
C ILE A 398 -15.00 14.69 -1.35
N ASN A 399 -15.64 14.27 -0.25
CA ASN A 399 -16.34 15.18 0.64
C ASN A 399 -15.37 16.18 1.30
N ALA A 400 -14.21 15.72 1.79
CA ALA A 400 -13.17 16.57 2.35
C ALA A 400 -12.63 17.59 1.32
N ALA A 401 -12.35 17.14 0.10
CA ALA A 401 -11.94 18.02 -1.00
C ALA A 401 -12.97 19.12 -1.27
N ARG A 402 -14.25 18.76 -1.39
CA ARG A 402 -15.34 19.71 -1.61
C ARG A 402 -15.49 20.69 -0.46
N LEU A 403 -15.44 20.21 0.79
CA LEU A 403 -15.56 21.05 1.98
C LEU A 403 -14.42 22.07 2.06
N SER A 404 -13.19 21.65 1.83
CA SER A 404 -12.02 22.54 1.85
C SER A 404 -12.11 23.61 0.75
N MET A 405 -12.50 23.25 -0.47
CA MET A 405 -12.68 24.21 -1.56
C MET A 405 -13.79 25.21 -1.28
N LEU A 406 -14.94 24.77 -0.71
CA LEU A 406 -16.03 25.65 -0.33
C LEU A 406 -15.64 26.62 0.80
N SER A 407 -14.85 26.17 1.75
CA SER A 407 -14.33 26.99 2.85
C SER A 407 -13.03 27.74 2.52
N LYS A 408 -12.53 27.62 1.28
CA LYS A 408 -11.29 28.26 0.81
C LYS A 408 -10.06 27.97 1.67
N GLY A 409 -9.98 26.75 2.22
CA GLY A 409 -8.86 26.34 3.06
C GLY A 409 -8.73 27.14 4.36
N THR A 410 -9.85 27.48 5.02
CA THR A 410 -9.85 28.27 6.25
C THR A 410 -9.97 27.42 7.52
N GLN A 411 -9.60 26.12 7.45
CA GLN A 411 -9.58 25.22 8.61
C GLN A 411 -8.59 25.72 9.68
N LYS A 412 -8.84 25.36 10.94
CA LYS A 412 -7.98 25.76 12.07
C LYS A 412 -6.83 24.78 12.31
N VAL A 413 -7.07 23.50 12.08
CA VAL A 413 -6.08 22.43 12.27
C VAL A 413 -5.18 22.35 11.03
N THR A 414 -3.87 22.18 11.21
CA THR A 414 -2.93 22.00 10.10
C THR A 414 -2.70 20.52 9.80
N LEU A 415 -2.23 20.21 8.58
CA LEU A 415 -1.89 18.85 8.22
C LEU A 415 -0.77 18.28 9.12
N ASP A 416 0.20 19.10 9.52
CA ASP A 416 1.28 18.66 10.42
C ASP A 416 0.74 18.28 11.81
N GLN A 417 -0.24 19.03 12.32
CA GLN A 417 -0.89 18.72 13.60
C GLN A 417 -1.65 17.40 13.56
N VAL A 418 -2.38 17.13 12.47
CA VAL A 418 -3.12 15.88 12.37
C VAL A 418 -2.20 14.68 12.10
N ILE A 419 -1.08 14.86 11.38
CA ILE A 419 -0.05 13.82 11.21
C ILE A 419 0.55 13.45 12.58
N LYS A 420 0.89 14.45 13.39
CA LYS A 420 1.39 14.23 14.75
C LYS A 420 0.35 13.50 15.61
N THR A 421 -0.89 13.95 15.59
CA THR A 421 -2.01 13.34 16.34
C THR A 421 -2.21 11.88 15.93
N MET A 422 -2.14 11.58 14.64
CA MET A 422 -2.22 10.19 14.12
C MET A 422 -1.10 9.32 14.71
N MET A 423 0.13 9.83 14.79
CA MET A 423 1.26 9.08 15.35
C MET A 423 1.10 8.85 16.85
N ASP A 424 0.64 9.87 17.59
CA ASP A 424 0.43 9.77 19.03
C ASP A 424 -0.73 8.81 19.34
N THR A 425 -1.88 8.94 18.69
CA THR A 425 -3.00 7.98 18.77
C THR A 425 -2.56 6.55 18.41
N GLY A 426 -1.69 6.41 17.42
CA GLY A 426 -1.13 5.12 17.04
C GLY A 426 -0.26 4.50 18.14
N LYS A 427 0.50 5.29 18.89
CA LYS A 427 1.29 4.81 20.06
C LYS A 427 0.38 4.36 21.20
N ASP A 428 -0.71 5.12 21.46
CA ASP A 428 -1.66 4.82 22.52
C ASP A 428 -2.58 3.64 22.20
N MET A 429 -2.74 3.31 20.91
CA MET A 429 -3.52 2.16 20.47
C MET A 429 -2.88 0.86 20.96
N GLN A 430 -3.66 -0.02 21.59
CA GLN A 430 -3.19 -1.33 22.02
C GLN A 430 -2.81 -2.22 20.84
N ASP A 431 -1.81 -3.06 21.02
CA ASP A 431 -1.29 -3.96 19.95
C ASP A 431 -2.32 -4.94 19.40
N ILE A 432 -3.35 -5.30 20.18
CA ILE A 432 -4.45 -6.17 19.71
C ILE A 432 -5.24 -5.56 18.55
N TYR A 433 -5.18 -4.24 18.36
CA TYR A 433 -5.85 -3.48 17.29
C TYR A 433 -4.91 -3.12 16.13
N LYS A 434 -3.68 -3.65 16.11
CA LYS A 434 -2.63 -3.33 15.13
C LYS A 434 -2.25 -4.53 14.26
N GLU A 435 -3.16 -4.96 13.38
CA GLU A 435 -2.91 -6.02 12.39
C GLU A 435 -2.50 -7.37 13.02
N THR A 436 -3.09 -7.70 14.18
CA THR A 436 -2.81 -8.96 14.91
C THR A 436 -3.95 -9.98 14.85
N ALA A 437 -5.13 -9.56 14.40
CA ALA A 437 -6.37 -10.33 14.46
C ALA A 437 -6.73 -10.85 15.88
N LYS A 438 -6.27 -10.15 16.94
CA LYS A 438 -6.51 -10.51 18.34
C LYS A 438 -7.54 -9.64 19.05
N GLY A 439 -8.10 -8.64 18.38
CA GLY A 439 -9.07 -7.70 18.92
C GLY A 439 -10.00 -7.13 17.86
N GLY A 440 -10.93 -6.29 18.27
CA GLY A 440 -11.87 -5.61 17.38
C GLY A 440 -12.78 -6.57 16.62
N LEU A 441 -13.02 -6.29 15.34
CA LEU A 441 -13.88 -7.11 14.48
C LEU A 441 -13.38 -8.55 14.34
N ALA A 442 -12.06 -8.76 14.39
CA ALA A 442 -11.45 -10.07 14.24
C ALA A 442 -11.91 -11.10 15.27
N VAL A 443 -12.32 -10.66 16.47
CA VAL A 443 -12.75 -11.55 17.57
C VAL A 443 -14.24 -11.42 17.90
N ASN A 444 -14.91 -10.36 17.42
CA ASN A 444 -16.34 -10.12 17.70
C ASN A 444 -17.26 -10.63 16.59
N VAL A 445 -16.73 -11.03 15.44
CA VAL A 445 -17.52 -11.68 14.39
C VAL A 445 -17.46 -13.18 14.60
N VAL A 446 -18.57 -13.77 15.02
CA VAL A 446 -18.72 -15.22 15.16
C VAL A 446 -18.86 -15.81 13.76
N GLU A 447 -17.93 -16.69 13.39
CA GLU A 447 -18.05 -17.47 12.16
C GLU A 447 -18.83 -18.75 12.49
N CYS A 448 -20.01 -18.88 11.90
CA CYS A 448 -20.76 -20.14 11.88
C CYS A 448 -20.27 -21.05 10.78
#